data_9e3d57b3be32103f9691634b97cc04ae
#
_entry.id   9e3d57b3be32103f9691634b97cc04ae
#
_cell.length_a   1.000
_cell.length_b   1.000
_cell.length_c   1.000
_cell.angle_alpha   90.00
_cell.angle_beta   90.00
_cell.angle_gamma   90.00
#
_symmetry.space_group_name_H-M   'P 1'
#
loop_
_entity.id
_entity.type
_entity.pdbx_description
1 polymer ?
#
loop_
_entity_poly.entity_id
_entity_poly.type
_entity_poly.pdbx_seq_one_letter_code
_entity_poly.pdbx_strand_id
1 'polypeptide(L)'
;MQIKLYFPVLLGLFLGGLMPFPATAGSGITEYFGTCDASAAAVIGERLFVAASDEDNVLRVYRLDKTDAPVSTLDLTDFLKSDVKHPEADIEGAARVGDRIFWISSHGANSNGKSRPGRRRFFATQVKVAGDAVTLTPVGVPYQNLVRDIASLPALRDDNLAAAARIAPKQAGGLNIEGLSATPGGALLIGLRNPVPNGKALLIPLENPNEVIAGKAAILGSPIRLSLGGCGVRSMEYAPALGRYLIVAGTAGEGGRFQLYQWSGVPAEDALPVSMVDFSGLRPEGMIAYPGDKMRVQIFSDDGTRKTGGKICKDAAIGERRFRTIWVKL
;
A
#
# COMPACT_ATOMS: atom_id res chain seq x y z
N MET A 1 -22.96 44.23 -59.39
CA MET A 1 -23.54 44.52 -58.06
C MET A 1 -23.44 43.18 -57.27
N GLN A 2 -22.31 42.99 -56.55
CA GLN A 2 -22.06 41.75 -55.79
C GLN A 2 -22.36 42.01 -54.30
N ILE A 3 -23.31 41.27 -53.76
CA ILE A 3 -23.71 41.32 -52.36
C ILE A 3 -22.82 40.31 -51.60
N LYS A 4 -21.96 40.84 -50.72
CA LYS A 4 -21.20 40.02 -49.76
C LYS A 4 -22.07 39.77 -48.53
N LEU A 5 -22.46 38.50 -48.31
CA LEU A 5 -23.05 38.05 -47.07
C LEU A 5 -21.94 37.78 -46.04
N TYR A 6 -21.95 38.50 -44.90
CA TYR A 6 -21.16 38.21 -43.73
C TYR A 6 -21.97 37.29 -42.80
N PHE A 7 -21.47 36.08 -42.52
CA PHE A 7 -21.94 35.22 -41.42
C PHE A 7 -21.11 35.53 -40.18
N PRO A 8 -21.74 35.80 -39.02
CA PRO A 8 -21.00 35.89 -37.78
C PRO A 8 -20.73 34.49 -37.26
N VAL A 9 -19.43 34.17 -37.02
CA VAL A 9 -19.00 33.00 -36.29
C VAL A 9 -19.21 33.27 -34.79
N LEU A 10 -20.19 32.64 -34.22
CA LEU A 10 -20.36 32.59 -32.73
C LEU A 10 -19.30 31.66 -32.16
N LEU A 11 -18.28 32.24 -31.53
CA LEU A 11 -17.28 31.55 -30.74
C LEU A 11 -17.91 31.27 -29.38
N GLY A 12 -18.44 30.06 -29.19
CA GLY A 12 -18.93 29.58 -27.89
C GLY A 12 -17.75 29.32 -26.94
N LEU A 13 -17.53 30.22 -25.99
CA LEU A 13 -16.67 29.95 -24.85
C LEU A 13 -17.34 28.87 -23.97
N PHE A 14 -16.88 27.65 -24.04
CA PHE A 14 -17.13 26.66 -23.01
C PHE A 14 -16.25 27.02 -21.79
N LEU A 15 -16.82 27.76 -20.87
CA LEU A 15 -16.31 27.86 -19.50
C LEU A 15 -16.59 26.53 -18.80
N GLY A 16 -15.63 25.61 -18.90
CA GLY A 16 -15.56 24.44 -18.04
C GLY A 16 -15.38 24.94 -16.60
N GLY A 17 -16.46 25.00 -15.85
CA GLY A 17 -16.42 25.32 -14.43
C GLY A 17 -15.63 24.24 -13.72
N LEU A 18 -14.39 24.57 -13.31
CA LEU A 18 -13.72 23.86 -12.22
C LEU A 18 -14.61 24.03 -10.98
N MET A 19 -15.33 22.97 -10.62
CA MET A 19 -15.96 22.91 -9.32
C MET A 19 -14.86 22.90 -8.28
N PRO A 20 -14.80 23.87 -7.36
CA PRO A 20 -13.85 23.84 -6.28
C PRO A 20 -14.15 22.61 -5.41
N PHE A 21 -13.16 21.76 -5.22
CA PHE A 21 -13.19 20.75 -4.16
C PHE A 21 -13.49 21.48 -2.85
N PRO A 22 -14.36 20.94 -1.98
CA PRO A 22 -14.59 21.56 -0.69
C PRO A 22 -13.26 21.56 0.07
N ALA A 23 -12.65 22.72 0.17
CA ALA A 23 -11.48 22.97 0.99
C ALA A 23 -11.92 22.99 2.46
N THR A 24 -12.14 21.82 3.05
CA THR A 24 -12.04 21.66 4.49
C THR A 24 -10.65 21.17 4.79
N ALA A 25 -9.69 22.11 4.90
CA ALA A 25 -8.42 21.88 5.54
C ALA A 25 -8.65 21.73 7.05
N GLY A 26 -9.20 20.58 7.45
CA GLY A 26 -9.15 20.09 8.80
C GLY A 26 -8.12 18.95 8.79
N SER A 27 -7.17 18.97 9.70
CA SER A 27 -6.39 17.82 10.15
C SER A 27 -7.33 16.78 10.78
N GLY A 28 -8.40 16.43 10.07
CA GLY A 28 -9.45 15.59 10.56
C GLY A 28 -9.11 14.13 10.33
N ILE A 29 -9.16 13.36 11.42
CA ILE A 29 -9.22 11.91 11.35
C ILE A 29 -10.56 11.54 10.69
N THR A 30 -10.51 10.70 9.65
CA THR A 30 -11.69 10.10 9.03
C THR A 30 -11.72 8.62 9.40
N GLU A 31 -12.89 8.10 9.78
CA GLU A 31 -13.07 6.68 10.11
C GLU A 31 -13.89 6.00 9.01
N TYR A 32 -13.48 4.78 8.60
CA TYR A 32 -14.19 3.92 7.66
C TYR A 32 -14.57 2.61 8.36
N PHE A 33 -15.77 2.08 8.07
CA PHE A 33 -16.30 0.88 8.71
C PHE A 33 -15.99 -0.40 7.90
N GLY A 34 -16.10 -1.56 8.57
CA GLY A 34 -16.02 -2.89 7.97
C GLY A 34 -14.73 -3.66 8.24
N THR A 35 -13.65 -2.99 8.67
CA THR A 35 -12.44 -3.61 9.20
C THR A 35 -11.78 -2.69 10.22
N CYS A 36 -10.88 -3.23 11.04
CA CYS A 36 -10.13 -2.44 12.02
C CYS A 36 -8.78 -1.98 11.53
N ASP A 37 -8.35 -2.53 10.41
CA ASP A 37 -7.03 -2.38 9.87
C ASP A 37 -7.11 -2.14 8.37
N ALA A 38 -6.27 -1.26 7.89
CA ALA A 38 -6.03 -1.03 6.48
C ALA A 38 -4.51 -1.04 6.25
N SER A 39 -3.94 -2.25 6.34
CA SER A 39 -2.51 -2.52 6.19
C SER A 39 -2.00 -2.21 4.77
N ALA A 40 -2.87 -2.37 3.77
CA ALA A 40 -2.58 -2.02 2.38
C ALA A 40 -3.75 -1.28 1.74
N ALA A 41 -3.46 -0.31 0.89
CA ALA A 41 -4.49 0.39 0.14
C ALA A 41 -3.99 0.82 -1.25
N ALA A 42 -4.92 0.93 -2.21
CA ALA A 42 -4.63 1.43 -3.56
C ALA A 42 -5.77 2.29 -4.10
N VAL A 43 -5.43 3.32 -4.86
CA VAL A 43 -6.42 4.16 -5.54
C VAL A 43 -7.06 3.37 -6.69
N ILE A 44 -8.40 3.47 -6.81
CA ILE A 44 -9.14 2.89 -7.93
C ILE A 44 -9.54 3.97 -8.94
N GLY A 45 -9.87 5.14 -8.47
CA GLY A 45 -10.29 6.28 -9.26
C GLY A 45 -10.19 7.57 -8.44
N GLU A 46 -10.78 8.65 -8.91
CA GLU A 46 -10.71 9.94 -8.22
C GLU A 46 -11.37 9.94 -6.82
N ARG A 47 -12.37 9.07 -6.61
CA ARG A 47 -13.18 9.04 -5.39
C ARG A 47 -13.25 7.67 -4.72
N LEU A 48 -12.48 6.71 -5.21
CA LEU A 48 -12.56 5.33 -4.76
C LEU A 48 -11.17 4.81 -4.44
N PHE A 49 -11.09 4.06 -3.37
CA PHE A 49 -9.91 3.28 -3.02
C PHE A 49 -10.31 1.87 -2.58
N VAL A 50 -9.38 0.95 -2.66
CA VAL A 50 -9.50 -0.38 -2.08
C VAL A 50 -8.51 -0.52 -0.93
N ALA A 51 -8.93 -1.16 0.15
CA ALA A 51 -8.09 -1.50 1.28
C ALA A 51 -8.12 -3.01 1.54
N ALA A 52 -7.00 -3.53 2.03
CA ALA A 52 -6.84 -4.86 2.58
C ALA A 52 -6.51 -4.77 4.07
N SER A 53 -6.75 -5.86 4.80
CA SER A 53 -6.36 -6.04 6.19
C SER A 53 -5.42 -7.24 6.30
N ASP A 54 -4.49 -7.19 7.25
CA ASP A 54 -3.63 -8.33 7.60
C ASP A 54 -4.39 -9.46 8.32
N GLU A 55 -5.54 -9.14 8.91
CA GLU A 55 -6.36 -10.06 9.72
C GLU A 55 -7.32 -10.95 8.88
N ASP A 56 -7.53 -10.62 7.59
CA ASP A 56 -8.40 -11.39 6.69
C ASP A 56 -7.98 -11.31 5.22
N ASN A 57 -8.65 -12.07 4.34
CA ASN A 57 -8.37 -12.12 2.91
C ASN A 57 -9.38 -11.29 2.10
N VAL A 58 -10.04 -10.30 2.69
CA VAL A 58 -11.12 -9.57 2.04
C VAL A 58 -10.64 -8.18 1.61
N LEU A 59 -10.67 -7.93 0.31
CA LEU A 59 -10.50 -6.58 -0.23
C LEU A 59 -11.82 -5.81 -0.11
N ARG A 60 -11.73 -4.56 0.34
CA ARG A 60 -12.88 -3.68 0.57
C ARG A 60 -12.72 -2.39 -0.20
N VAL A 61 -13.71 -2.08 -1.03
CA VAL A 61 -13.75 -0.83 -1.81
C VAL A 61 -14.53 0.22 -1.05
N TYR A 62 -13.95 1.41 -0.94
CA TYR A 62 -14.54 2.55 -0.22
C TYR A 62 -14.65 3.77 -1.12
N ARG A 63 -15.55 4.66 -0.76
CA ARG A 63 -15.68 6.00 -1.33
C ARG A 63 -15.07 7.03 -0.39
N LEU A 64 -14.36 8.01 -0.93
CA LEU A 64 -13.77 9.10 -0.15
C LEU A 64 -14.80 10.00 0.52
N ASP A 65 -15.96 10.16 -0.10
CA ASP A 65 -17.05 11.03 0.35
C ASP A 65 -18.06 10.32 1.27
N LYS A 66 -17.86 9.01 1.54
CA LYS A 66 -18.72 8.21 2.40
C LYS A 66 -17.88 7.36 3.34
N THR A 67 -18.05 7.58 4.62
CA THR A 67 -17.32 6.88 5.69
C THR A 67 -18.04 5.63 6.20
N ASP A 68 -19.10 5.20 5.51
CA ASP A 68 -19.90 4.03 5.82
C ASP A 68 -19.19 2.71 5.50
N ALA A 69 -19.95 1.64 5.47
CA ALA A 69 -19.48 0.32 5.04
C ALA A 69 -18.91 0.35 3.60
N PRO A 70 -18.03 -0.61 3.25
CA PRO A 70 -17.49 -0.69 1.90
C PRO A 70 -18.60 -0.86 0.85
N VAL A 71 -18.43 -0.21 -0.31
CA VAL A 71 -19.40 -0.26 -1.41
C VAL A 71 -19.31 -1.57 -2.19
N SER A 72 -18.18 -2.28 -2.10
CA SER A 72 -17.96 -3.59 -2.68
C SER A 72 -16.88 -4.33 -1.91
N THR A 73 -16.95 -5.67 -1.93
CA THR A 73 -15.96 -6.54 -1.29
C THR A 73 -15.59 -7.68 -2.23
N LEU A 74 -14.36 -8.20 -2.08
CA LEU A 74 -13.89 -9.41 -2.75
C LEU A 74 -13.17 -10.28 -1.74
N ASP A 75 -13.74 -11.47 -1.45
CA ASP A 75 -13.07 -12.49 -0.66
C ASP A 75 -12.08 -13.28 -1.55
N LEU A 76 -10.83 -13.31 -1.14
CA LEU A 76 -9.72 -13.96 -1.84
C LEU A 76 -9.34 -15.32 -1.25
N THR A 77 -10.05 -15.83 -0.23
CA THR A 77 -9.67 -17.02 0.53
C THR A 77 -9.42 -18.22 -0.38
N ASP A 78 -10.34 -18.50 -1.29
CA ASP A 78 -10.21 -19.61 -2.24
C ASP A 78 -9.09 -19.39 -3.26
N PHE A 79 -8.90 -18.16 -3.70
CA PHE A 79 -7.86 -17.81 -4.66
C PHE A 79 -6.47 -17.94 -4.04
N LEU A 80 -6.29 -17.45 -2.81
CA LEU A 80 -5.00 -17.45 -2.12
C LEU A 80 -4.60 -18.84 -1.61
N LYS A 81 -5.56 -19.77 -1.48
CA LYS A 81 -5.32 -21.13 -0.98
C LYS A 81 -4.52 -21.12 0.31
N SER A 82 -4.94 -20.29 1.25
CA SER A 82 -4.31 -20.21 2.57
C SER A 82 -4.55 -21.47 3.38
N ASP A 83 -3.77 -21.69 4.43
CA ASP A 83 -3.91 -22.83 5.34
C ASP A 83 -5.27 -22.74 6.07
N VAL A 84 -5.98 -23.85 6.15
CA VAL A 84 -7.29 -23.94 6.86
C VAL A 84 -7.18 -23.54 8.33
N LYS A 85 -6.05 -23.83 8.98
CA LYS A 85 -5.82 -23.50 10.40
C LYS A 85 -5.40 -22.05 10.62
N HIS A 86 -4.84 -21.43 9.59
CA HIS A 86 -4.33 -20.06 9.60
C HIS A 86 -4.71 -19.41 8.27
N PRO A 87 -5.98 -19.04 8.10
CA PRO A 87 -6.50 -18.64 6.80
C PRO A 87 -6.01 -17.26 6.33
N GLU A 88 -5.55 -16.40 7.23
CA GLU A 88 -5.07 -15.08 6.89
C GLU A 88 -3.80 -15.14 6.02
N ALA A 89 -3.79 -14.40 4.93
CA ALA A 89 -2.62 -14.23 4.07
C ALA A 89 -1.70 -13.10 4.53
N ASP A 90 -2.11 -12.29 5.51
CA ASP A 90 -1.30 -11.21 6.10
C ASP A 90 -0.88 -10.20 5.02
N ILE A 91 -1.89 -9.60 4.34
CA ILE A 91 -1.68 -8.67 3.21
C ILE A 91 -1.19 -7.34 3.74
N GLU A 92 -0.03 -6.86 3.28
CA GLU A 92 0.69 -5.73 3.88
C GLU A 92 1.08 -4.63 2.89
N GLY A 93 0.95 -4.87 1.61
CA GLY A 93 1.31 -3.87 0.60
C GLY A 93 0.48 -3.97 -0.67
N ALA A 94 0.25 -2.83 -1.31
CA ALA A 94 -0.47 -2.72 -2.56
C ALA A 94 0.19 -1.73 -3.51
N ALA A 95 0.16 -2.02 -4.81
CA ALA A 95 0.64 -1.11 -5.84
C ALA A 95 -0.20 -1.21 -7.10
N ARG A 96 -0.64 -0.09 -7.64
CA ARG A 96 -1.43 -0.06 -8.87
C ARG A 96 -0.56 0.18 -10.10
N VAL A 97 -0.69 -0.68 -11.11
CA VAL A 97 -0.09 -0.51 -12.44
C VAL A 97 -1.19 -0.69 -13.50
N GLY A 98 -1.58 0.39 -14.13
CA GLY A 98 -2.67 0.39 -15.10
C GLY A 98 -4.01 -0.01 -14.48
N ASP A 99 -4.59 -1.07 -15.01
CA ASP A 99 -5.85 -1.67 -14.54
C ASP A 99 -5.66 -2.79 -13.50
N ARG A 100 -4.41 -3.05 -13.07
CA ARG A 100 -4.07 -4.07 -12.07
C ARG A 100 -3.62 -3.45 -10.77
N ILE A 101 -4.00 -4.09 -9.67
CA ILE A 101 -3.43 -3.85 -8.35
C ILE A 101 -2.69 -5.11 -7.96
N PHE A 102 -1.39 -4.94 -7.71
CA PHE A 102 -0.53 -5.97 -7.15
C PHE A 102 -0.56 -5.87 -5.63
N TRP A 103 -0.55 -7.02 -4.97
CA TRP A 103 -0.63 -7.17 -3.54
C TRP A 103 0.51 -8.05 -3.05
N ILE A 104 1.04 -7.74 -1.88
CA ILE A 104 2.07 -8.52 -1.23
C ILE A 104 1.69 -8.78 0.23
N SER A 105 1.91 -10.00 0.67
CA SER A 105 1.81 -10.39 2.06
C SER A 105 3.09 -10.08 2.82
N SER A 106 3.08 -10.19 4.16
CA SER A 106 4.26 -9.96 5.01
C SER A 106 5.44 -10.90 4.72
N HIS A 107 5.16 -12.09 4.19
CA HIS A 107 6.12 -13.20 4.05
C HIS A 107 6.76 -13.62 5.37
N GLY A 108 6.28 -13.11 6.49
CA GLY A 108 6.81 -13.34 7.83
C GLY A 108 6.44 -14.70 8.43
N ALA A 109 7.17 -15.05 9.48
CA ALA A 109 6.78 -16.12 10.39
C ALA A 109 5.66 -15.64 11.33
N ASN A 110 5.16 -16.52 12.21
CA ASN A 110 4.29 -16.05 13.29
C ASN A 110 5.12 -15.42 14.45
N SER A 111 4.42 -14.95 15.50
CA SER A 111 5.05 -14.35 16.69
C SER A 111 6.06 -15.24 17.41
N ASN A 112 6.05 -16.55 17.17
CA ASN A 112 6.98 -17.52 17.73
C ASN A 112 8.07 -17.96 16.73
N GLY A 113 8.23 -17.31 15.59
CA GLY A 113 9.19 -17.66 14.55
C GLY A 113 8.81 -18.91 13.72
N LYS A 114 7.60 -19.47 13.90
CA LYS A 114 7.16 -20.61 13.11
C LYS A 114 6.71 -20.17 11.72
N SER A 115 7.15 -20.90 10.70
CA SER A 115 6.78 -20.65 9.30
C SER A 115 5.27 -20.60 9.11
N ARG A 116 4.83 -19.66 8.28
CA ARG A 116 3.44 -19.45 7.83
C ARG A 116 3.39 -19.45 6.30
N PRO A 117 3.28 -20.59 5.62
CA PRO A 117 3.24 -20.63 4.16
C PRO A 117 2.07 -19.84 3.56
N GLY A 118 0.94 -19.71 4.27
CA GLY A 118 -0.20 -18.87 3.89
C GLY A 118 0.17 -17.41 3.69
N ARG A 119 1.13 -16.89 4.46
CA ARG A 119 1.63 -15.51 4.39
C ARG A 119 2.64 -15.26 3.28
N ARG A 120 2.92 -16.22 2.40
CA ARG A 120 3.85 -16.07 1.28
C ARG A 120 3.06 -15.91 0.00
N ARG A 121 2.51 -14.71 -0.21
CA ARG A 121 1.68 -14.42 -1.38
C ARG A 121 2.11 -13.10 -2.01
N PHE A 122 2.41 -13.17 -3.30
CA PHE A 122 2.42 -12.03 -4.20
C PHE A 122 1.41 -12.34 -5.30
N PHE A 123 0.42 -11.47 -5.52
CA PHE A 123 -0.71 -11.71 -6.40
C PHE A 123 -1.25 -10.41 -6.98
N ALA A 124 -2.24 -10.51 -7.88
CA ALA A 124 -2.88 -9.34 -8.44
C ALA A 124 -4.38 -9.47 -8.57
N THR A 125 -5.07 -8.33 -8.58
CA THR A 125 -6.46 -8.19 -8.98
C THR A 125 -6.57 -7.19 -10.13
N GLN A 126 -7.49 -7.46 -11.06
CA GLN A 126 -7.89 -6.51 -12.10
C GLN A 126 -9.02 -5.64 -11.58
N VAL A 127 -8.96 -4.35 -11.90
CA VAL A 127 -9.98 -3.36 -11.57
C VAL A 127 -10.77 -3.01 -12.82
N LYS A 128 -12.08 -3.10 -12.75
CA LYS A 128 -13.00 -2.56 -13.76
C LYS A 128 -13.93 -1.56 -13.10
N VAL A 129 -13.98 -0.36 -13.65
CA VAL A 129 -14.88 0.71 -13.20
C VAL A 129 -15.88 0.98 -14.30
N ALA A 130 -17.18 0.92 -13.97
CA ALA A 130 -18.28 1.21 -14.88
C ALA A 130 -19.27 2.15 -14.17
N GLY A 131 -19.13 3.46 -14.40
CA GLY A 131 -19.82 4.47 -13.62
C GLY A 131 -19.43 4.39 -12.14
N ASP A 132 -20.41 4.23 -11.26
CA ASP A 132 -20.20 4.06 -9.81
C ASP A 132 -19.91 2.60 -9.39
N ALA A 133 -20.03 1.65 -10.31
CA ALA A 133 -19.78 0.24 -10.02
C ALA A 133 -18.30 -0.09 -10.19
N VAL A 134 -17.74 -0.80 -9.21
CA VAL A 134 -16.38 -1.33 -9.23
C VAL A 134 -16.41 -2.84 -9.10
N THR A 135 -15.69 -3.50 -9.98
CA THR A 135 -15.47 -4.95 -9.90
C THR A 135 -13.97 -5.21 -9.76
N LEU A 136 -13.62 -5.98 -8.75
CA LEU A 136 -12.29 -6.54 -8.56
C LEU A 136 -12.33 -8.02 -8.93
N THR A 137 -11.36 -8.48 -9.72
CA THR A 137 -11.25 -9.89 -10.12
C THR A 137 -9.83 -10.37 -9.93
N PRO A 138 -9.58 -11.52 -9.24
CA PRO A 138 -8.26 -12.10 -9.15
C PRO A 138 -7.68 -12.40 -10.53
N VAL A 139 -6.35 -12.20 -10.69
CA VAL A 139 -5.64 -12.43 -11.97
C VAL A 139 -4.42 -13.30 -11.74
N GLY A 140 -4.23 -14.28 -12.62
CA GLY A 140 -3.08 -15.17 -12.58
C GLY A 140 -3.11 -16.15 -11.40
N VAL A 141 -1.94 -16.41 -10.80
CA VAL A 141 -1.78 -17.32 -9.65
C VAL A 141 -0.98 -16.64 -8.54
N PRO A 142 -1.28 -16.91 -7.25
CA PRO A 142 -0.51 -16.37 -6.15
C PRO A 142 0.93 -16.95 -6.16
N TYR A 143 1.92 -16.08 -6.23
CA TYR A 143 3.33 -16.46 -6.23
C TYR A 143 3.85 -16.60 -4.79
N GLN A 144 4.57 -17.71 -4.51
CA GLN A 144 4.98 -18.07 -3.15
C GLN A 144 6.48 -18.05 -2.91
N ASN A 145 7.28 -17.94 -3.99
CA ASN A 145 8.72 -18.11 -3.92
C ASN A 145 9.50 -16.81 -3.75
N LEU A 146 8.83 -15.68 -3.62
CA LEU A 146 9.44 -14.35 -3.67
C LEU A 146 10.59 -14.17 -2.66
N VAL A 147 10.43 -14.59 -1.41
CA VAL A 147 11.51 -14.50 -0.40
C VAL A 147 12.71 -15.38 -0.75
N ARG A 148 12.47 -16.58 -1.30
CA ARG A 148 13.56 -17.44 -1.77
C ARG A 148 14.34 -16.76 -2.90
N ASP A 149 13.64 -16.14 -3.84
CA ASP A 149 14.24 -15.47 -4.98
C ASP A 149 15.03 -14.24 -4.53
N ILE A 150 14.46 -13.43 -3.60
CA ILE A 150 15.17 -12.29 -2.99
C ILE A 150 16.43 -12.77 -2.23
N ALA A 151 16.30 -13.81 -1.41
CA ALA A 151 17.41 -14.33 -0.62
C ALA A 151 18.54 -14.96 -1.50
N SER A 152 18.25 -15.28 -2.76
CA SER A 152 19.24 -15.79 -3.71
C SER A 152 20.09 -14.70 -4.35
N LEU A 153 19.74 -13.41 -4.18
CA LEU A 153 20.52 -12.31 -4.73
C LEU A 153 21.92 -12.26 -4.10
N PRO A 154 23.00 -12.28 -4.90
CA PRO A 154 24.37 -12.22 -4.37
C PRO A 154 24.63 -10.99 -3.49
N ALA A 155 24.01 -9.85 -3.81
CA ALA A 155 24.15 -8.60 -3.07
C ALA A 155 23.48 -8.61 -1.67
N LEU A 156 22.66 -9.63 -1.36
CA LEU A 156 21.98 -9.81 -0.07
C LEU A 156 22.49 -11.05 0.71
N ARG A 157 23.60 -11.66 0.27
CA ARG A 157 24.13 -12.86 0.93
C ARG A 157 24.41 -12.64 2.41
N ASP A 158 25.00 -11.50 2.75
CA ASP A 158 25.37 -11.16 4.13
C ASP A 158 24.18 -10.73 4.98
N ASP A 159 23.05 -10.36 4.37
CA ASP A 159 21.82 -9.98 5.08
C ASP A 159 21.05 -11.20 5.60
N ASN A 160 21.38 -12.40 5.15
CA ASN A 160 20.85 -13.68 5.62
C ASN A 160 19.31 -13.73 5.73
N LEU A 161 18.63 -13.28 4.69
CA LEU A 161 17.16 -13.18 4.66
C LEU A 161 16.45 -14.54 4.83
N ALA A 162 17.11 -15.63 4.45
CA ALA A 162 16.59 -16.98 4.67
C ALA A 162 16.51 -17.35 6.16
N ALA A 163 17.46 -16.88 6.99
CA ALA A 163 17.39 -17.01 8.43
C ALA A 163 16.38 -16.04 9.03
N ALA A 164 16.33 -14.80 8.55
CA ALA A 164 15.34 -13.81 8.97
C ALA A 164 13.88 -14.33 8.85
N ALA A 165 13.59 -15.12 7.81
CA ALA A 165 12.29 -15.75 7.61
C ALA A 165 11.88 -16.80 8.68
N ARG A 166 12.77 -17.10 9.65
CA ARG A 166 12.54 -18.02 10.77
C ARG A 166 12.54 -17.31 12.12
N ILE A 167 12.61 -15.99 12.11
CA ILE A 167 12.56 -15.13 13.28
C ILE A 167 11.19 -14.44 13.28
N ALA A 168 10.64 -14.20 14.48
CA ALA A 168 9.37 -13.46 14.59
C ALA A 168 9.48 -12.08 13.89
N PRO A 169 8.48 -11.65 13.09
CA PRO A 169 8.58 -10.46 12.23
C PRO A 169 8.92 -9.18 12.98
N LYS A 170 8.49 -9.06 14.24
CA LYS A 170 8.69 -7.88 15.09
C LYS A 170 9.96 -7.96 15.96
N GLN A 171 10.69 -9.07 15.93
CA GLN A 171 12.01 -9.18 16.58
C GLN A 171 13.11 -8.65 15.64
N ALA A 172 14.18 -8.15 16.23
CA ALA A 172 15.33 -7.68 15.46
C ALA A 172 15.84 -8.77 14.52
N GLY A 173 16.00 -8.45 13.24
CA GLY A 173 16.42 -9.38 12.21
C GLY A 173 15.35 -10.35 11.70
N GLY A 174 14.10 -10.26 12.18
CA GLY A 174 12.98 -11.01 11.60
C GLY A 174 12.63 -10.53 10.19
N LEU A 175 11.95 -11.35 9.40
CA LEU A 175 11.48 -10.93 8.08
C LEU A 175 10.06 -10.37 8.16
N ASN A 176 9.89 -9.17 7.63
CA ASN A 176 8.57 -8.58 7.39
C ASN A 176 8.62 -7.65 6.18
N ILE A 177 7.71 -7.84 5.23
CA ILE A 177 7.52 -7.00 4.05
C ILE A 177 6.22 -6.21 4.26
N GLU A 178 6.28 -4.88 4.18
CA GLU A 178 5.10 -4.00 4.30
C GLU A 178 5.03 -2.94 3.21
N GLY A 179 6.12 -2.70 2.49
CA GLY A 179 6.14 -1.76 1.37
C GLY A 179 5.93 -2.43 0.02
N LEU A 180 5.04 -1.87 -0.79
CA LEU A 180 4.93 -2.16 -2.21
C LEU A 180 4.55 -0.90 -2.95
N SER A 181 5.32 -0.52 -3.97
CA SER A 181 5.02 0.66 -4.79
C SER A 181 5.28 0.38 -6.26
N ALA A 182 4.47 0.97 -7.13
CA ALA A 182 4.74 0.97 -8.56
C ALA A 182 5.89 1.92 -8.89
N THR A 183 6.67 1.58 -9.91
CA THR A 183 7.60 2.51 -10.54
C THR A 183 6.94 3.19 -11.75
N PRO A 184 7.44 4.34 -12.21
CA PRO A 184 6.93 4.97 -13.44
C PRO A 184 6.99 4.07 -14.68
N GLY A 185 7.90 3.09 -14.69
CA GLY A 185 8.06 2.12 -15.78
C GLY A 185 7.18 0.88 -15.66
N GLY A 186 6.36 0.75 -14.61
CA GLY A 186 5.47 -0.40 -14.40
C GLY A 186 6.11 -1.60 -13.71
N ALA A 187 7.38 -1.52 -13.33
CA ALA A 187 8.00 -2.42 -12.35
C ALA A 187 7.49 -2.10 -10.94
N LEU A 188 7.86 -2.91 -9.95
CA LEU A 188 7.51 -2.67 -8.56
C LEU A 188 8.76 -2.52 -7.69
N LEU A 189 8.62 -1.78 -6.59
CA LEU A 189 9.56 -1.76 -5.49
C LEU A 189 8.95 -2.44 -4.27
N ILE A 190 9.66 -3.43 -3.73
CA ILE A 190 9.27 -4.16 -2.51
C ILE A 190 10.08 -3.57 -1.36
N GLY A 191 9.42 -3.06 -0.32
CA GLY A 191 10.04 -2.46 0.84
C GLY A 191 9.97 -3.38 2.07
N LEU A 192 11.10 -3.60 2.73
CA LEU A 192 11.15 -4.39 3.95
C LEU A 192 11.00 -3.48 5.18
N ARG A 193 10.06 -3.84 6.09
CA ARG A 193 10.03 -3.28 7.44
C ARG A 193 11.18 -3.83 8.27
N ASN A 194 11.46 -5.12 8.11
CA ASN A 194 12.50 -5.84 8.83
C ASN A 194 13.06 -6.96 7.93
N PRO A 195 14.35 -7.25 7.92
CA PRO A 195 15.42 -6.62 8.67
C PRO A 195 15.84 -5.23 8.11
N VAL A 196 16.54 -4.47 8.96
CA VAL A 196 17.14 -3.18 8.62
C VAL A 196 18.67 -3.30 8.77
N PRO A 197 19.36 -3.99 7.85
CA PRO A 197 20.76 -4.29 7.97
C PRO A 197 21.60 -3.01 7.97
N ASN A 198 22.54 -2.91 8.94
CA ASN A 198 23.39 -1.74 9.14
C ASN A 198 22.62 -0.41 9.26
N GLY A 199 21.36 -0.46 9.78
CA GLY A 199 20.52 0.72 9.93
C GLY A 199 19.95 1.28 8.62
N LYS A 200 20.03 0.52 7.51
CA LYS A 200 19.49 0.90 6.20
C LYS A 200 18.26 0.06 5.85
N ALA A 201 17.18 0.72 5.47
CA ALA A 201 16.02 0.04 4.92
C ALA A 201 16.34 -0.59 3.57
N LEU A 202 15.78 -1.78 3.30
CA LEU A 202 15.95 -2.49 2.04
C LEU A 202 14.76 -2.28 1.13
N LEU A 203 15.04 -1.89 -0.13
CA LEU A 203 14.09 -1.91 -1.23
C LEU A 203 14.59 -2.86 -2.31
N ILE A 204 13.70 -3.70 -2.84
CA ILE A 204 14.02 -4.69 -3.88
C ILE A 204 13.17 -4.41 -5.11
N PRO A 205 13.77 -4.03 -6.26
CA PRO A 205 13.03 -3.91 -7.51
C PRO A 205 12.54 -5.29 -7.99
N LEU A 206 11.27 -5.37 -8.39
CA LEU A 206 10.67 -6.51 -9.10
C LEU A 206 10.31 -6.05 -10.50
N GLU A 207 11.06 -6.51 -11.51
CA GLU A 207 11.03 -5.97 -12.87
C GLU A 207 9.91 -6.58 -13.72
N ASN A 208 9.47 -7.80 -13.40
CA ASN A 208 8.49 -8.55 -14.19
C ASN A 208 7.23 -8.98 -13.43
N PRO A 209 6.51 -8.07 -12.74
CA PRO A 209 5.40 -8.45 -11.87
C PRO A 209 4.28 -9.19 -12.61
N ASN A 210 4.02 -8.86 -13.88
CA ASN A 210 2.99 -9.53 -14.68
C ASN A 210 3.35 -10.98 -15.00
N GLU A 211 4.62 -11.27 -15.28
CA GLU A 211 5.09 -12.63 -15.53
C GLU A 211 5.12 -13.46 -14.25
N VAL A 212 5.40 -12.83 -13.11
CA VAL A 212 5.38 -13.50 -11.80
C VAL A 212 4.00 -14.02 -11.45
N ILE A 213 2.95 -13.22 -11.64
CA ILE A 213 1.57 -13.69 -11.44
C ILE A 213 1.11 -14.67 -12.53
N ALA A 214 1.79 -14.74 -13.66
CA ALA A 214 1.60 -15.78 -14.67
C ALA A 214 2.40 -17.08 -14.36
N GLY A 215 3.07 -17.16 -13.18
CA GLY A 215 3.79 -18.34 -12.69
C GLY A 215 5.25 -18.41 -13.07
N LYS A 216 5.83 -17.36 -13.70
CA LYS A 216 7.26 -17.30 -14.00
C LYS A 216 8.07 -16.87 -12.76
N ALA A 217 9.37 -17.14 -12.76
CA ALA A 217 10.28 -16.68 -11.72
C ALA A 217 10.37 -15.14 -11.68
N ALA A 218 10.63 -14.60 -10.49
CA ALA A 218 10.86 -13.18 -10.30
C ALA A 218 12.20 -12.75 -10.93
N ILE A 219 12.18 -11.65 -11.69
CA ILE A 219 13.38 -10.93 -12.12
C ILE A 219 13.54 -9.76 -11.17
N LEU A 220 14.61 -9.81 -10.37
CA LEU A 220 14.89 -8.85 -9.32
C LEU A 220 16.06 -7.95 -9.72
N GLY A 221 15.89 -6.65 -9.55
CA GLY A 221 16.96 -5.67 -9.75
C GLY A 221 17.91 -5.60 -8.56
N SER A 222 18.90 -4.71 -8.65
CA SER A 222 19.86 -4.47 -7.57
C SER A 222 19.16 -3.92 -6.33
N PRO A 223 19.40 -4.50 -5.14
CA PRO A 223 18.85 -3.99 -3.89
C PRO A 223 19.28 -2.56 -3.60
N ILE A 224 18.33 -1.74 -3.13
CA ILE A 224 18.53 -0.34 -2.76
C ILE A 224 18.51 -0.24 -1.23
N ARG A 225 19.46 0.51 -0.67
CA ARG A 225 19.60 0.70 0.77
C ARG A 225 19.40 2.17 1.11
N LEU A 226 18.27 2.49 1.77
CA LEU A 226 17.91 3.86 2.12
C LEU A 226 18.16 4.17 3.59
N SER A 227 18.62 5.40 3.85
CA SER A 227 18.71 5.95 5.21
C SER A 227 17.31 6.45 5.65
N LEU A 228 16.63 5.69 6.49
CA LEU A 228 15.34 6.06 7.07
C LEU A 228 15.43 6.19 8.60
N GLY A 229 16.53 6.74 9.12
CA GLY A 229 16.74 6.91 10.56
C GLY A 229 16.84 5.61 11.35
N GLY A 230 17.33 4.53 10.74
CA GLY A 230 17.39 3.20 11.35
C GLY A 230 16.06 2.44 11.35
N CYS A 231 15.06 2.97 10.66
CA CYS A 231 13.73 2.37 10.51
C CYS A 231 13.61 1.59 9.19
N GLY A 232 12.64 0.67 9.15
CA GLY A 232 12.23 -0.01 7.94
C GLY A 232 11.00 0.65 7.29
N VAL A 233 10.59 0.10 6.16
CA VAL A 233 9.44 0.60 5.39
C VAL A 233 8.14 0.03 5.96
N ARG A 234 7.21 0.91 6.35
CA ARG A 234 5.85 0.57 6.78
C ARG A 234 4.85 0.67 5.64
N SER A 235 5.05 1.62 4.77
CA SER A 235 4.29 1.83 3.55
C SER A 235 5.09 2.65 2.57
N MET A 236 4.85 2.48 1.29
CA MET A 236 5.46 3.31 0.26
C MET A 236 4.56 3.45 -0.95
N GLU A 237 4.59 4.64 -1.56
CA GLU A 237 3.79 4.96 -2.74
C GLU A 237 4.55 5.91 -3.65
N TYR A 238 4.49 5.67 -4.96
CA TYR A 238 4.94 6.65 -5.93
C TYR A 238 3.84 7.69 -6.14
N ALA A 239 4.17 8.96 -5.93
CA ALA A 239 3.29 10.10 -6.15
C ALA A 239 3.55 10.72 -7.54
N PRO A 240 2.80 10.38 -8.59
CA PRO A 240 3.07 10.81 -9.96
C PRO A 240 3.09 12.34 -10.11
N ALA A 241 2.20 13.01 -9.36
CA ALA A 241 2.09 14.47 -9.39
C ALA A 241 3.34 15.19 -8.83
N LEU A 242 4.14 14.51 -7.99
CA LEU A 242 5.39 14.99 -7.41
C LEU A 242 6.62 14.44 -8.12
N GLY A 243 6.49 13.35 -8.89
CA GLY A 243 7.61 12.61 -9.46
C GLY A 243 8.53 11.99 -8.40
N ARG A 244 7.97 11.59 -7.23
CA ARG A 244 8.73 11.11 -6.07
C ARG A 244 8.02 9.95 -5.39
N TYR A 245 8.79 9.16 -4.65
CA TYR A 245 8.26 8.19 -3.70
C TYR A 245 8.04 8.85 -2.35
N LEU A 246 6.92 8.51 -1.73
CA LEU A 246 6.61 8.79 -0.33
C LEU A 246 6.78 7.48 0.44
N ILE A 247 7.44 7.54 1.60
CA ILE A 247 7.75 6.37 2.41
C ILE A 247 7.40 6.66 3.85
N VAL A 248 6.49 5.90 4.43
CA VAL A 248 6.32 5.86 5.88
C VAL A 248 7.34 4.90 6.44
N ALA A 249 8.22 5.38 7.27
CA ALA A 249 9.20 4.59 7.98
C ALA A 249 8.78 4.39 9.44
N GLY A 250 9.09 3.21 10.00
CA GLY A 250 8.84 2.89 11.39
C GLY A 250 9.76 1.80 11.92
N THR A 251 9.78 1.63 13.22
CA THR A 251 10.62 0.61 13.86
C THR A 251 10.19 -0.81 13.48
N ALA A 252 11.11 -1.77 13.52
CA ALA A 252 10.82 -3.17 13.28
C ALA A 252 9.87 -3.75 14.35
N GLY A 253 10.02 -3.33 15.61
CA GLY A 253 9.20 -3.77 16.75
C GLY A 253 7.84 -3.09 16.85
N GLU A 254 7.11 -3.40 17.91
CA GLU A 254 5.87 -2.71 18.26
C GLU A 254 6.14 -1.35 18.88
N GLY A 255 5.33 -0.37 18.52
CA GLY A 255 5.52 1.02 18.96
C GLY A 255 6.68 1.70 18.24
N GLY A 256 7.09 2.83 18.77
CA GLY A 256 8.19 3.61 18.18
C GLY A 256 7.71 4.83 17.42
N ARG A 257 8.64 5.48 16.74
CA ARG A 257 8.37 6.69 15.96
C ARG A 257 8.08 6.31 14.52
N PHE A 258 7.11 7.00 13.94
CA PHE A 258 6.87 6.99 12.50
C PHE A 258 7.34 8.30 11.90
N GLN A 259 7.86 8.22 10.70
CA GLN A 259 8.32 9.38 9.95
C GLN A 259 7.97 9.22 8.48
N LEU A 260 7.40 10.25 7.88
CA LEU A 260 7.20 10.30 6.43
C LEU A 260 8.48 10.83 5.77
N TYR A 261 8.91 10.16 4.72
CA TYR A 261 10.04 10.55 3.87
C TYR A 261 9.57 10.75 2.43
N GLN A 262 10.29 11.58 1.69
CA GLN A 262 10.22 11.65 0.24
C GLN A 262 11.56 11.24 -0.36
N TRP A 263 11.50 10.48 -1.47
CA TRP A 263 12.68 10.00 -2.17
C TRP A 263 12.51 10.14 -3.69
N SER A 264 13.57 10.55 -4.39
CA SER A 264 13.54 10.76 -5.86
C SER A 264 13.40 9.47 -6.69
N GLY A 265 13.71 8.31 -6.10
CA GLY A 265 13.82 7.04 -6.82
C GLY A 265 15.24 6.77 -7.34
N VAL A 266 16.18 7.70 -7.15
CA VAL A 266 17.59 7.51 -7.53
C VAL A 266 18.33 6.78 -6.40
N PRO A 267 18.88 5.57 -6.63
CA PRO A 267 19.49 4.76 -5.57
C PRO A 267 20.64 5.42 -4.82
N ALA A 268 21.34 6.36 -5.47
CA ALA A 268 22.47 7.10 -4.86
C ALA A 268 22.04 8.30 -4.01
N GLU A 269 20.76 8.66 -4.03
CA GLU A 269 20.22 9.80 -3.28
C GLU A 269 19.53 9.33 -2.00
N ASP A 270 19.73 10.09 -0.91
CA ASP A 270 19.05 9.81 0.35
C ASP A 270 17.58 10.23 0.31
N ALA A 271 16.75 9.52 1.05
CA ALA A 271 15.39 9.95 1.34
C ALA A 271 15.39 11.12 2.35
N LEU A 272 14.58 12.13 2.09
CA LEU A 272 14.48 13.32 2.92
C LEU A 272 13.23 13.26 3.80
N PRO A 273 13.33 13.54 5.11
CA PRO A 273 12.16 13.55 5.98
C PRO A 273 11.21 14.71 5.61
N VAL A 274 9.92 14.42 5.59
CA VAL A 274 8.85 15.40 5.46
C VAL A 274 8.59 15.96 6.86
N SER A 275 8.74 17.27 7.02
CA SER A 275 8.61 17.93 8.31
C SER A 275 7.16 17.98 8.79
N MET A 276 6.97 17.97 10.13
CA MET A 276 5.71 18.28 10.79
C MET A 276 4.52 17.34 10.52
N VAL A 277 4.77 16.05 10.23
CA VAL A 277 3.71 15.04 10.23
C VAL A 277 3.54 14.48 11.63
N ASP A 278 2.37 14.69 12.22
CA ASP A 278 2.02 14.13 13.53
C ASP A 278 1.26 12.80 13.37
N PHE A 279 1.89 11.73 13.77
CA PHE A 279 1.31 10.38 13.81
C PHE A 279 0.87 9.96 15.22
N SER A 280 0.77 10.90 16.17
CA SER A 280 0.40 10.57 17.56
C SER A 280 -0.93 9.84 17.63
N GLY A 281 -0.92 8.69 18.27
CA GLY A 281 -2.11 7.84 18.41
C GLY A 281 -2.55 7.11 17.15
N LEU A 282 -1.74 7.13 16.07
CA LEU A 282 -1.93 6.38 14.84
C LEU A 282 -0.82 5.34 14.67
N ARG A 283 -1.12 4.31 13.89
CA ARG A 283 -0.16 3.28 13.44
C ARG A 283 -0.19 3.22 11.92
N PRO A 284 0.51 4.13 11.21
CA PRO A 284 0.45 4.21 9.76
C PRO A 284 1.04 2.94 9.13
N GLU A 285 0.25 2.30 8.27
CA GLU A 285 0.60 1.09 7.54
C GLU A 285 0.23 1.16 6.05
N GLY A 286 -0.86 1.82 5.70
CA GLY A 286 -1.25 2.06 4.32
C GLY A 286 -1.08 3.51 3.90
N MET A 287 -0.83 3.75 2.61
CA MET A 287 -0.73 5.09 2.05
C MET A 287 -1.23 5.13 0.61
N ILE A 288 -1.92 6.21 0.23
CA ILE A 288 -2.33 6.49 -1.15
C ILE A 288 -1.96 7.91 -1.53
N ALA A 289 -1.28 8.07 -2.67
CA ALA A 289 -1.11 9.32 -3.39
C ALA A 289 -2.10 9.37 -4.56
N TYR A 290 -3.08 10.27 -4.51
CA TYR A 290 -4.07 10.39 -5.57
C TYR A 290 -3.48 11.06 -6.81
N PRO A 291 -3.71 10.51 -8.02
CA PRO A 291 -3.28 11.15 -9.25
C PRO A 291 -3.82 12.58 -9.36
N GLY A 292 -2.95 13.54 -9.59
CA GLY A 292 -3.32 14.96 -9.68
C GLY A 292 -3.34 15.73 -8.36
N ASP A 293 -3.34 15.09 -7.19
CA ASP A 293 -3.16 15.80 -5.91
C ASP A 293 -1.67 15.96 -5.62
N LYS A 294 -1.18 17.20 -5.72
CA LYS A 294 0.23 17.56 -5.42
C LYS A 294 0.45 17.96 -3.97
N MET A 295 -0.63 18.09 -3.22
CA MET A 295 -0.58 18.74 -1.91
C MET A 295 -0.77 17.78 -0.76
N ARG A 296 -1.37 16.59 -1.01
CA ARG A 296 -1.79 15.72 0.06
C ARG A 296 -1.62 14.25 -0.28
N VAL A 297 -1.45 13.46 0.76
CA VAL A 297 -1.47 12.00 0.74
C VAL A 297 -2.41 11.52 1.84
N GLN A 298 -3.15 10.44 1.57
CA GLN A 298 -3.98 9.78 2.59
C GLN A 298 -3.18 8.65 3.22
N ILE A 299 -3.13 8.63 4.56
CA ILE A 299 -2.43 7.61 5.35
C ILE A 299 -3.45 6.87 6.18
N PHE A 300 -3.32 5.55 6.22
CA PHE A 300 -4.22 4.60 6.84
C PHE A 300 -3.57 4.03 8.10
N SER A 301 -4.37 3.88 9.16
CA SER A 301 -3.89 3.38 10.45
C SER A 301 -4.33 1.94 10.69
N ASP A 302 -3.41 1.09 11.16
CA ASP A 302 -3.78 -0.14 11.89
C ASP A 302 -4.42 0.26 13.23
N ASP A 303 -5.70 0.01 13.35
CA ASP A 303 -6.47 0.23 14.58
C ASP A 303 -6.94 -1.10 15.22
N GLY A 304 -6.40 -2.24 14.79
CA GLY A 304 -6.80 -3.56 15.26
C GLY A 304 -6.80 -3.71 16.77
N THR A 305 -5.84 -3.08 17.45
CA THR A 305 -5.74 -3.09 18.93
C THR A 305 -6.35 -1.86 19.61
N ARG A 306 -6.91 -0.91 18.85
CA ARG A 306 -7.60 0.27 19.38
C ARG A 306 -8.89 -0.14 20.09
N LYS A 307 -9.17 0.46 21.25
CA LYS A 307 -10.44 0.24 21.95
C LYS A 307 -11.55 1.07 21.30
N THR A 308 -12.64 0.39 20.93
CA THR A 308 -13.87 0.99 20.41
C THR A 308 -15.05 0.43 21.21
N GLY A 309 -15.84 1.28 21.84
CA GLY A 309 -16.97 0.84 22.68
C GLY A 309 -16.56 -0.07 23.85
N GLY A 310 -15.36 0.09 24.39
CA GLY A 310 -14.83 -0.71 25.50
C GLY A 310 -14.19 -2.04 25.10
N LYS A 311 -14.29 -2.46 23.82
CA LYS A 311 -13.66 -3.67 23.27
C LYS A 311 -12.48 -3.29 22.36
N ILE A 312 -11.54 -4.19 22.19
CA ILE A 312 -10.52 -4.10 21.15
C ILE A 312 -11.24 -4.20 19.80
N CYS A 313 -10.87 -3.38 18.82
CA CYS A 313 -11.60 -3.26 17.57
C CYS A 313 -11.77 -4.62 16.85
N LYS A 314 -10.72 -5.45 16.78
CA LYS A 314 -10.80 -6.77 16.15
C LYS A 314 -11.72 -7.76 16.87
N ASP A 315 -12.02 -7.54 18.14
CA ASP A 315 -12.98 -8.33 18.94
C ASP A 315 -14.41 -7.79 18.86
N ALA A 316 -14.61 -6.65 18.17
CA ALA A 316 -15.92 -6.06 17.94
C ALA A 316 -16.68 -6.77 16.81
N ALA A 317 -18.01 -6.59 16.78
CA ALA A 317 -18.82 -7.05 15.65
C ALA A 317 -18.39 -6.34 14.35
N ILE A 318 -18.50 -7.03 13.21
CA ILE A 318 -18.03 -6.52 11.90
C ILE A 318 -18.58 -5.11 11.60
N GLY A 319 -19.85 -4.85 11.91
CA GLY A 319 -20.49 -3.53 11.70
C GLY A 319 -19.97 -2.42 12.62
N GLU A 320 -19.22 -2.76 13.69
CA GLU A 320 -18.62 -1.81 14.63
C GLU A 320 -17.12 -1.59 14.35
N ARG A 321 -16.51 -2.46 13.53
CA ARG A 321 -15.09 -2.39 13.16
C ARG A 321 -14.84 -1.16 12.31
N ARG A 322 -13.78 -0.41 12.63
CA ARG A 322 -13.41 0.79 11.89
C ARG A 322 -11.93 1.07 12.00
N PHE A 323 -11.37 1.57 10.92
CA PHE A 323 -10.01 2.09 10.86
C PHE A 323 -10.02 3.59 10.60
N ARG A 324 -8.94 4.26 10.97
CA ARG A 324 -8.76 5.70 10.78
C ARG A 324 -7.86 6.00 9.61
N THR A 325 -8.12 7.15 8.99
CA THR A 325 -7.21 7.74 8.01
C THR A 325 -6.98 9.21 8.34
N ILE A 326 -5.84 9.73 7.91
CA ILE A 326 -5.53 11.15 7.94
C ILE A 326 -5.08 11.62 6.55
N TRP A 327 -5.33 12.89 6.27
CA TRP A 327 -4.73 13.59 5.14
C TRP A 327 -3.50 14.34 5.62
N VAL A 328 -2.35 14.00 5.06
CA VAL A 328 -1.09 14.70 5.31
C VAL A 328 -0.84 15.67 4.17
N LYS A 329 -0.59 16.92 4.52
CA LYS A 329 -0.14 17.96 3.58
C LYS A 329 1.36 17.79 3.35
N LEU A 330 1.79 17.85 2.07
CA LEU A 330 3.17 17.69 1.63
C LEU A 330 3.85 19.04 1.39
#